data_510021e1d0c6e733a36715eade27bf1a
#
_entry.id   510021e1d0c6e733a36715eade27bf1a
#
_cell.length_a   1.000
_cell.length_b   1.000
_cell.length_c   1.000
_cell.angle_alpha   90.00
_cell.angle_beta   90.00
_cell.angle_gamma   90.00
#
_symmetry.space_group_name_H-M   'P 1'
#
loop_
_entity.id
_entity.type
_entity.pdbx_description
1 polymer ?
#
loop_
_entity_poly.entity_id
_entity_poly.type
_entity_poly.pdbx_seq_one_letter_code
_entity_poly.pdbx_strand_id
1 'polypeptide(L)'
;MMNKVKKSVMNVAVYFCVELDQRMYPDDVKAVLGFCEEEGMNIVLLAQEETPDGAMGTKGYATLHEIFVKGMIDGVVTLTKSMIDSIEGEMILNEVSNENGKFVLSYMEELERRDEEAEKLIKMVARARSDENRISIFSL
;
A
#
# COMPACT_ATOMS: atom_id res chain seq x y z
N MET A 1 28.72 3.65 -19.00
CA MET A 1 28.23 3.69 -18.73
C MET A 1 27.43 4.03 -18.24
N MET A 2 27.14 4.07 -18.13
CA MET A 2 26.57 4.44 -17.67
C MET A 2 25.98 4.51 -16.90
N ASN A 3 26.05 4.66 -16.70
CA ASN A 3 25.46 5.26 -15.58
C ASN A 3 24.03 4.95 -15.45
N LYS A 4 23.76 3.78 -15.19
CA LYS A 4 22.45 3.38 -14.84
C LYS A 4 22.25 3.66 -13.41
N VAL A 5 21.46 4.65 -13.13
CA VAL A 5 20.85 4.79 -11.85
C VAL A 5 20.03 3.54 -11.62
N LYS A 6 20.54 2.66 -10.82
CA LYS A 6 19.75 1.53 -10.36
C LYS A 6 18.60 2.08 -9.55
N LYS A 7 17.40 1.88 -10.02
CA LYS A 7 16.25 2.08 -9.18
C LYS A 7 16.41 1.18 -7.98
N SER A 8 16.51 1.76 -6.81
CA SER A 8 16.50 0.98 -5.58
C SER A 8 15.15 0.27 -5.48
N VAL A 9 15.20 -1.04 -5.36
CA VAL A 9 14.01 -1.85 -5.16
C VAL A 9 13.55 -1.66 -3.73
N MET A 10 12.27 -1.35 -3.53
CA MET A 10 11.70 -1.24 -2.20
C MET A 10 11.44 -2.64 -1.65
N ASN A 11 11.99 -2.92 -0.48
CA ASN A 11 11.76 -4.18 0.22
C ASN A 11 10.57 -4.02 1.15
N VAL A 12 9.62 -4.93 1.08
CA VAL A 12 8.40 -4.84 1.86
C VAL A 12 8.10 -6.13 2.61
N ALA A 13 7.41 -5.99 3.73
CA ALA A 13 6.72 -7.08 4.38
C ALA A 13 5.24 -6.98 4.01
N VAL A 14 4.66 -8.07 3.57
CA VAL A 14 3.21 -8.17 3.39
C VAL A 14 2.64 -8.76 4.66
N TYR A 15 1.75 -8.02 5.30
CA TYR A 15 1.18 -8.42 6.58
C TYR A 15 -0.34 -8.48 6.49
N PHE A 16 -0.89 -9.61 6.92
CA PHE A 16 -2.33 -9.79 7.03
C PHE A 16 -2.71 -10.12 8.46
N CYS A 17 -3.84 -9.62 8.90
CA CYS A 17 -4.42 -10.01 10.18
C CYS A 17 -5.87 -10.39 9.98
N VAL A 18 -6.24 -11.53 10.53
CA VAL A 18 -7.60 -12.03 10.45
C VAL A 18 -8.12 -12.32 11.87
N GLU A 19 -9.44 -12.39 12.01
CA GLU A 19 -10.03 -12.80 13.27
C GLU A 19 -9.74 -14.27 13.55
N LEU A 20 -9.88 -14.67 14.81
CA LEU A 20 -9.66 -16.05 15.22
C LEU A 20 -10.52 -17.00 14.38
N ASP A 21 -9.91 -18.12 13.96
CA ASP A 21 -10.52 -19.15 13.12
C ASP A 21 -10.93 -18.69 11.73
N GLN A 22 -10.46 -17.51 11.30
CA GLN A 22 -10.68 -17.02 9.94
C GLN A 22 -9.40 -17.20 9.12
N ARG A 23 -9.54 -17.11 7.80
CA ARG A 23 -8.42 -17.20 6.86
C ARG A 23 -8.56 -16.12 5.81
N MET A 24 -7.42 -15.73 5.26
CA MET A 24 -7.41 -14.85 4.08
C MET A 24 -8.01 -15.58 2.89
N TYR A 25 -8.82 -14.88 2.12
CA TYR A 25 -9.27 -15.40 0.84
C TYR A 25 -8.09 -15.46 -0.14
N PRO A 26 -7.90 -16.59 -0.84
CA PRO A 26 -6.79 -16.71 -1.79
C PRO A 26 -6.74 -15.60 -2.83
N ASP A 27 -7.89 -15.13 -3.31
CA ASP A 27 -7.93 -14.05 -4.30
C ASP A 27 -7.43 -12.73 -3.73
N ASP A 28 -7.70 -12.45 -2.46
CA ASP A 28 -7.20 -11.25 -1.79
C ASP A 28 -5.69 -11.30 -1.63
N VAL A 29 -5.17 -12.46 -1.24
CA VAL A 29 -3.71 -12.65 -1.13
C VAL A 29 -3.05 -12.43 -2.48
N LYS A 30 -3.58 -13.04 -3.54
CA LYS A 30 -3.05 -12.89 -4.90
C LYS A 30 -3.09 -11.45 -5.36
N ALA A 31 -4.17 -10.74 -5.04
CA ALA A 31 -4.31 -9.33 -5.42
C ALA A 31 -3.21 -8.47 -4.79
N VAL A 32 -2.95 -8.66 -3.50
CA VAL A 32 -1.91 -7.89 -2.81
C VAL A 32 -0.52 -8.25 -3.33
N LEU A 33 -0.24 -9.54 -3.51
CA LEU A 33 1.06 -9.95 -4.03
C LEU A 33 1.28 -9.45 -5.45
N GLY A 34 0.24 -9.53 -6.29
CA GLY A 34 0.30 -9.00 -7.66
C GLY A 34 0.53 -7.51 -7.69
N PHE A 35 -0.13 -6.77 -6.81
CA PHE A 35 0.09 -5.33 -6.66
C PHE A 35 1.55 -5.02 -6.33
N CYS A 36 2.12 -5.72 -5.36
CA CYS A 36 3.52 -5.52 -4.99
C CYS A 36 4.45 -5.78 -6.18
N GLU A 37 4.18 -6.85 -6.92
CA GLU A 37 4.98 -7.18 -8.11
C GLU A 37 4.88 -6.10 -9.17
N GLU A 38 3.68 -5.63 -9.48
CA GLU A 38 3.45 -4.57 -10.46
C GLU A 38 4.14 -3.27 -10.08
N GLU A 39 4.19 -2.97 -8.79
CA GLU A 39 4.84 -1.76 -8.28
C GLU A 39 6.36 -1.93 -8.12
N GLY A 40 6.91 -3.07 -8.50
CA GLY A 40 8.34 -3.32 -8.40
C GLY A 40 8.85 -3.50 -6.98
N MET A 41 7.98 -3.89 -6.06
CA MET A 41 8.35 -4.14 -4.67
C MET A 41 8.88 -5.56 -4.51
N ASN A 42 9.91 -5.73 -3.69
CA ASN A 42 10.44 -7.04 -3.34
C ASN A 42 9.86 -7.47 -1.99
N ILE A 43 9.14 -8.58 -1.99
CA ILE A 43 8.50 -9.11 -0.79
C ILE A 43 9.53 -9.92 0.01
N VAL A 44 9.93 -9.39 1.16
CA VAL A 44 10.91 -10.04 2.03
C VAL A 44 10.22 -10.98 3.01
N LEU A 45 9.02 -10.64 3.44
CA LEU A 45 8.25 -11.42 4.39
C LEU A 45 6.78 -11.39 4.03
N LEU A 46 6.13 -12.54 4.10
CA LEU A 46 4.68 -12.65 4.04
C LEU A 46 4.23 -13.23 5.37
N ALA A 47 3.52 -12.46 6.15
CA ALA A 47 3.08 -12.84 7.49
C ALA A 47 1.57 -12.75 7.64
N GLN A 48 1.01 -13.69 8.38
CA GLN A 48 -0.39 -13.67 8.74
C GLN A 48 -0.50 -13.89 10.24
N GLU A 49 -1.36 -13.11 10.87
CA GLU A 49 -1.62 -13.17 12.30
C GLU A 49 -3.12 -13.35 12.52
N GLU A 50 -3.48 -14.11 13.55
CA GLU A 50 -4.86 -14.21 14.02
C GLU A 50 -4.98 -13.50 15.35
N THR A 51 -5.95 -12.60 15.45
CA THR A 51 -6.25 -11.87 16.69
C THR A 51 -7.75 -11.82 16.90
N PRO A 52 -8.21 -11.57 18.14
CA PRO A 52 -9.66 -11.55 18.40
C PRO A 52 -10.44 -10.54 17.55
N ASP A 53 -9.84 -9.42 17.21
CA ASP A 53 -10.50 -8.34 16.47
C ASP A 53 -10.00 -8.18 15.03
N GLY A 54 -9.10 -9.05 14.58
CA GLY A 54 -8.57 -8.97 13.21
C GLY A 54 -7.65 -7.81 12.96
N ALA A 55 -7.11 -7.18 14.01
CA ALA A 55 -6.15 -6.10 13.92
C ALA A 55 -4.83 -6.49 14.57
N MET A 56 -3.73 -5.92 14.07
CA MET A 56 -2.37 -6.28 14.49
C MET A 56 -2.23 -6.39 16.00
N GLY A 57 -1.68 -7.51 16.43
CA GLY A 57 -1.37 -7.78 17.83
C GLY A 57 0.12 -7.70 18.11
N THR A 58 0.48 -8.16 19.30
CA THR A 58 1.85 -8.09 19.82
C THR A 58 2.85 -8.86 18.96
N LYS A 59 2.45 -10.05 18.47
CA LYS A 59 3.35 -10.88 17.64
C LYS A 59 3.64 -10.22 16.29
N GLY A 60 2.60 -9.69 15.66
CA GLY A 60 2.75 -9.00 14.39
C GLY A 60 3.64 -7.78 14.54
N TYR A 61 3.38 -6.98 15.56
CA TYR A 61 4.19 -5.82 15.87
C TYR A 61 5.66 -6.20 16.09
N ALA A 62 5.91 -7.19 16.95
CA ALA A 62 7.28 -7.59 17.28
C ALA A 62 8.04 -8.06 16.04
N THR A 63 7.39 -8.83 15.17
CA THR A 63 8.00 -9.33 13.96
C THR A 63 8.35 -8.20 13.00
N LEU A 64 7.41 -7.30 12.75
CA LEU A 64 7.62 -6.19 11.82
C LEU A 64 8.64 -5.19 12.38
N HIS A 65 8.55 -4.90 13.66
CA HIS A 65 9.50 -4.00 14.33
C HIS A 65 10.93 -4.52 14.19
N GLU A 66 11.15 -5.79 14.45
CA GLU A 66 12.46 -6.40 14.36
C GLU A 66 13.08 -6.27 12.98
N ILE A 67 12.33 -6.64 11.93
CA ILE A 67 12.88 -6.58 10.56
C ILE A 67 13.03 -5.14 10.08
N PHE A 68 12.18 -4.23 10.57
CA PHE A 68 12.29 -2.82 10.27
C PHE A 68 13.55 -2.22 10.89
N VAL A 69 13.80 -2.50 12.18
CA VAL A 69 14.97 -2.01 12.89
C VAL A 69 16.26 -2.54 12.27
N LYS A 70 16.23 -3.77 11.78
CA LYS A 70 17.38 -4.37 11.09
C LYS A 70 17.61 -3.81 9.68
N GLY A 71 16.73 -2.93 9.22
CA GLY A 71 16.85 -2.33 7.90
C GLY A 71 16.50 -3.28 6.76
N MET A 72 15.78 -4.36 7.04
CA MET A 72 15.43 -5.36 6.04
C MET A 72 14.25 -4.98 5.18
N ILE A 73 13.41 -4.07 5.66
CA ILE A 73 12.23 -3.60 4.92
C ILE A 73 12.17 -2.09 4.90
N ASP A 74 11.58 -1.58 3.82
CA ASP A 74 11.30 -0.17 3.62
C ASP A 74 9.83 0.14 3.90
N GLY A 75 8.98 -0.85 3.83
CA GLY A 75 7.56 -0.64 4.03
C GLY A 75 6.80 -1.89 4.39
N VAL A 76 5.56 -1.67 4.79
CA VAL A 76 4.60 -2.74 5.12
C VAL A 76 3.39 -2.56 4.21
N VAL A 77 2.95 -3.64 3.59
CA VAL A 77 1.76 -3.66 2.76
C VAL A 77 0.75 -4.61 3.40
N THR A 78 -0.47 -4.15 3.57
CA THR A 78 -1.57 -4.95 4.11
C THR A 78 -2.78 -4.89 3.18
N LEU A 79 -3.78 -5.71 3.41
CA LEU A 79 -4.99 -5.71 2.58
C LEU A 79 -5.87 -4.50 2.87
N THR A 80 -6.21 -4.29 4.14
CA THR A 80 -7.11 -3.21 4.55
C THR A 80 -6.55 -2.49 5.76
N LYS A 81 -6.92 -1.22 5.91
CA LYS A 81 -6.52 -0.41 7.05
C LYS A 81 -6.97 -1.02 8.38
N SER A 82 -8.08 -1.73 8.39
CA SER A 82 -8.59 -2.37 9.59
C SER A 82 -7.62 -3.39 10.19
N MET A 83 -6.78 -4.00 9.35
CA MET A 83 -5.78 -4.98 9.82
C MET A 83 -4.67 -4.36 10.66
N ILE A 84 -4.50 -3.04 10.58
CA ILE A 84 -3.51 -2.31 11.36
C ILE A 84 -4.16 -1.27 12.28
N ASP A 85 -5.45 -1.35 12.48
CA ASP A 85 -6.20 -0.43 13.35
C ASP A 85 -6.19 -0.94 14.80
N SER A 86 -5.04 -0.79 15.44
CA SER A 86 -4.79 -1.22 16.81
C SER A 86 -3.67 -0.37 17.39
N ILE A 87 -3.42 -0.50 18.69
CA ILE A 87 -2.30 0.18 19.34
C ILE A 87 -0.98 -0.24 18.68
N GLU A 88 -0.81 -1.52 18.44
CA GLU A 88 0.38 -2.07 17.80
C GLU A 88 0.54 -1.57 16.37
N GLY A 89 -0.56 -1.48 15.62
CA GLY A 89 -0.56 -0.93 14.28
C GLY A 89 -0.17 0.54 14.27
N GLU A 90 -0.66 1.32 15.23
CA GLU A 90 -0.26 2.73 15.40
C GLU A 90 1.21 2.86 15.70
N MET A 91 1.76 1.96 16.50
CA MET A 91 3.19 1.97 16.80
C MET A 91 4.03 1.75 15.55
N ILE A 92 3.64 0.81 14.70
CA ILE A 92 4.31 0.59 13.40
C ILE A 92 4.18 1.82 12.51
N LEU A 93 2.99 2.41 12.41
CA LEU A 93 2.77 3.60 11.62
C LEU A 93 3.67 4.75 12.07
N ASN A 94 3.80 4.95 13.38
CA ASN A 94 4.65 5.99 13.93
C ASN A 94 6.14 5.74 13.65
N GLU A 95 6.59 4.52 13.79
CA GLU A 95 7.97 4.15 13.51
C GLU A 95 8.34 4.40 12.05
N VAL A 96 7.45 3.98 11.15
CA VAL A 96 7.67 4.11 9.72
C VAL A 96 7.62 5.57 9.29
N SER A 97 6.67 6.35 9.80
CA SER A 97 6.51 7.75 9.39
C SER A 97 7.65 8.65 9.84
N ASN A 98 8.42 8.24 10.84
CA ASN A 98 9.56 9.00 11.33
C ASN A 98 10.81 8.84 10.47
N GLU A 99 10.78 7.97 9.46
CA GLU A 99 11.92 7.74 8.59
C GLU A 99 11.58 8.04 7.12
N ASN A 100 12.47 8.76 6.48
CA ASN A 100 12.30 9.10 5.05
C ASN A 100 12.35 7.85 4.18
N GLY A 101 11.45 7.77 3.22
CA GLY A 101 11.41 6.65 2.28
C GLY A 101 10.75 5.40 2.82
N LYS A 102 10.26 5.42 4.06
CA LYS A 102 9.55 4.30 4.65
C LYS A 102 8.04 4.53 4.54
N PHE A 103 7.27 3.45 4.47
CA PHE A 103 5.83 3.57 4.26
C PHE A 103 5.04 2.40 4.82
N VAL A 104 3.76 2.66 5.06
CA VAL A 104 2.74 1.63 5.29
C VAL A 104 1.64 1.86 4.27
N LEU A 105 1.26 0.82 3.56
CA LEU A 105 0.27 0.92 2.49
C LEU A 105 -0.82 -0.13 2.68
N SER A 106 -2.07 0.31 2.63
CA SER A 106 -3.23 -0.56 2.64
C SER A 106 -3.76 -0.67 1.22
N TYR A 107 -3.75 -1.88 0.67
CA TYR A 107 -4.08 -2.13 -0.73
C TYR A 107 -5.47 -1.61 -1.12
N MET A 108 -6.49 -1.92 -0.33
CA MET A 108 -7.86 -1.51 -0.66
C MET A 108 -8.02 0.01 -0.65
N GLU A 109 -7.45 0.69 0.34
CA GLU A 109 -7.49 2.14 0.42
C GLU A 109 -6.71 2.80 -0.70
N GLU A 110 -5.60 2.18 -1.12
CA GLU A 110 -4.82 2.67 -2.26
C GLU A 110 -5.61 2.59 -3.56
N LEU A 111 -6.37 1.50 -3.77
CA LEU A 111 -7.24 1.38 -4.93
C LEU A 111 -8.31 2.45 -4.94
N GLU A 112 -8.95 2.70 -3.80
CA GLU A 112 -9.96 3.77 -3.68
C GLU A 112 -9.36 5.13 -4.03
N ARG A 113 -8.19 5.42 -3.52
CA ARG A 113 -7.49 6.67 -3.81
C ARG A 113 -7.23 6.83 -5.31
N ARG A 114 -6.77 5.77 -5.96
CA ARG A 114 -6.50 5.78 -7.41
C ARG A 114 -7.77 5.96 -8.22
N ASP A 115 -8.86 5.33 -7.80
CA ASP A 115 -10.16 5.48 -8.45
C ASP A 115 -10.69 6.91 -8.33
N GLU A 116 -10.57 7.52 -7.17
CA GLU A 116 -10.95 8.92 -6.97
C GLU A 116 -10.13 9.86 -7.83
N GLU A 117 -8.83 9.63 -7.92
CA GLU A 117 -7.97 10.44 -8.80
C GLU A 117 -8.32 10.26 -10.26
N ALA A 118 -8.62 9.04 -10.68
CA ALA A 118 -9.05 8.75 -12.04
C ALA A 118 -10.38 9.45 -12.37
N GLU A 119 -11.34 9.42 -11.44
CA GLU A 119 -12.61 10.13 -11.61
C GLU A 119 -12.39 11.65 -11.75
N LYS A 120 -11.55 12.22 -10.91
CA LYS A 120 -11.22 13.64 -10.98
C LYS A 120 -10.60 13.99 -12.33
N LEU A 121 -9.68 13.15 -12.80
CA LEU A 121 -9.04 13.35 -14.09
C LEU A 121 -10.04 13.29 -15.24
N ILE A 122 -10.93 12.30 -15.21
CA ILE A 122 -11.99 12.16 -16.21
C ILE A 122 -12.88 13.41 -16.24
N LYS A 123 -13.28 13.92 -15.08
CA LYS A 123 -14.07 15.14 -14.97
C LYS A 123 -13.33 16.34 -15.51
N MET A 124 -12.04 16.45 -15.23
CA MET A 124 -11.21 17.54 -15.74
C MET A 124 -11.08 17.49 -17.26
N VAL A 125 -10.87 16.31 -17.82
CA VAL A 125 -10.79 16.11 -19.28
C VAL A 125 -12.11 16.45 -19.93
N ALA A 126 -13.22 16.00 -19.36
CA ALA A 126 -14.55 16.30 -19.89
C ALA A 126 -14.83 17.80 -19.88
N ARG A 127 -14.45 18.49 -18.82
CA ARG A 127 -14.59 19.95 -18.71
C ARG A 127 -13.73 20.66 -19.75
N ALA A 128 -12.49 20.24 -19.91
CA ALA A 128 -11.57 20.80 -20.89
C ALA A 128 -12.10 20.62 -22.32
N ARG A 129 -12.63 19.44 -22.64
CA ARG A 129 -13.25 19.19 -23.95
C ARG A 129 -14.46 20.06 -24.18
N SER A 130 -15.27 20.28 -23.15
CA SER A 130 -16.42 21.17 -23.25
C SER A 130 -15.98 22.60 -23.54
N ASP A 131 -14.93 23.07 -22.87
CA ASP A 131 -14.36 24.39 -23.09
C ASP A 131 -13.71 24.49 -24.47
N GLU A 132 -13.00 23.46 -24.90
CA GLU A 132 -12.43 23.40 -26.24
C GLU A 132 -13.48 23.46 -27.31
N ASN A 133 -14.61 22.78 -27.13
CA ASN A 133 -15.69 22.82 -28.06
C ASN A 133 -16.28 24.22 -28.20
N ARG A 134 -16.29 25.02 -27.13
CA ARG A 134 -16.70 26.41 -27.19
C ARG A 134 -15.69 27.27 -27.91
N ILE A 135 -14.41 26.93 -27.76
CA ILE A 135 -13.30 27.70 -28.31
C ILE A 135 -12.93 27.24 -29.70
N SER A 136 -13.22 26.01 -30.07
CA SER A 136 -12.88 25.45 -31.37
C SER A 136 -13.47 26.22 -32.52
N ILE A 137 -14.52 26.95 -32.28
CA ILE A 137 -15.12 27.86 -33.27
C ILE A 137 -14.09 28.90 -33.70
N PHE A 138 -13.13 29.20 -32.88
CA PHE A 138 -12.15 30.25 -33.11
C PHE A 138 -10.79 29.72 -33.58
N SER A 139 -10.53 28.45 -33.37
CA SER A 139 -9.21 27.89 -33.62
C SER A 139 -9.00 27.48 -35.06
N LEU A 140 -10.02 27.56 -35.86
CA LEU A 140 -9.97 27.28 -37.26
C LEU A 140 -10.07 28.53 -38.08
#